data_59c98b4b3b106058f3be26e2ecc3d559
#
_entry.id   59c98b4b3b106058f3be26e2ecc3d559
#
_cell.length_a   1.000
_cell.length_b   1.000
_cell.length_c   1.000
_cell.angle_alpha   90.00
_cell.angle_beta   90.00
_cell.angle_gamma   90.00
#
_symmetry.space_group_name_H-M   'P 1'
#
loop_
_entity.id
_entity.type
_entity.pdbx_description
1 polymer ?
#
loop_
_entity_poly.entity_id
_entity_poly.type
_entity_poly.pdbx_seq_one_letter_code
_entity_poly.pdbx_strand_id
1 'polypeptide(L)'
;MKKVAIFASGTGSNFEKIADDERLKDKISIELLVCDKKNAAVIKKAHDRNIKVFIFSAKDFESKEAYESVIFEKVKDLDYIFLAGYMRIISPYFLEKYKKTILNLHPSLLPKFKGKDAIEQAFNAGEKEIGISIHYVNEELDGGEVIAQRSFEVAGNDTIETVTEKVHKLEHKLYPEVILKLVEEALLKEH
;
A
#
# COMPACT_ATOMS: atom_id res chain seq x y z
N MET A 1 -7.66 3.73 19.30
CA MET A 1 -6.82 3.29 18.16
C MET A 1 -7.66 3.02 16.94
N LYS A 2 -7.19 3.39 15.78
CA LYS A 2 -7.83 3.03 14.51
C LYS A 2 -7.45 1.60 14.12
N LYS A 3 -8.43 0.84 13.69
CA LYS A 3 -8.24 -0.56 13.26
C LYS A 3 -7.99 -0.60 11.77
N VAL A 4 -6.92 -1.24 11.35
CA VAL A 4 -6.49 -1.23 9.94
C VAL A 4 -6.18 -2.62 9.41
N ALA A 5 -6.30 -2.78 8.10
CA ALA A 5 -5.75 -3.92 7.38
C ALA A 5 -4.67 -3.43 6.42
N ILE A 6 -3.68 -4.27 6.19
CA ILE A 6 -2.65 -4.02 5.18
C ILE A 6 -2.74 -5.15 4.16
N PHE A 7 -2.73 -4.79 2.87
CA PHE A 7 -2.74 -5.76 1.77
C PHE A 7 -1.37 -5.73 1.10
N ALA A 8 -0.77 -6.89 0.93
CA ALA A 8 0.56 -7.01 0.33
C ALA A 8 0.69 -8.31 -0.45
N SER A 9 1.56 -8.33 -1.45
CA SER A 9 1.80 -9.51 -2.29
C SER A 9 3.24 -10.02 -2.25
N GLY A 10 4.18 -9.30 -1.64
CA GLY A 10 5.60 -9.57 -1.80
C GLY A 10 6.42 -9.58 -0.52
N THR A 11 7.51 -8.83 -0.54
CA THR A 11 8.50 -8.82 0.55
C THR A 11 7.98 -8.28 1.86
N GLY A 12 7.04 -7.34 1.80
CA GLY A 12 6.49 -6.72 2.99
C GLY A 12 7.39 -5.67 3.61
N SER A 13 8.30 -5.06 2.85
CA SER A 13 9.19 -4.02 3.39
C SER A 13 8.40 -2.80 3.88
N ASN A 14 7.38 -2.37 3.16
CA ASN A 14 6.50 -1.29 3.61
C ASN A 14 5.62 -1.70 4.79
N PHE A 15 5.08 -2.93 4.76
CA PHE A 15 4.35 -3.50 5.88
C PHE A 15 5.17 -3.42 7.17
N GLU A 16 6.42 -3.86 7.10
CA GLU A 16 7.34 -3.87 8.24
C GLU A 16 7.57 -2.45 8.79
N LYS A 17 7.79 -1.48 7.91
CA LYS A 17 7.99 -0.10 8.32
C LYS A 17 6.77 0.51 9.00
N ILE A 18 5.58 0.16 8.54
CA ILE A 18 4.34 0.61 9.18
C ILE A 18 4.15 -0.08 10.54
N ALA A 19 4.35 -1.40 10.58
CA ALA A 19 4.13 -2.20 11.78
C ALA A 19 5.10 -1.84 12.92
N ASP A 20 6.34 -1.49 12.56
CA ASP A 20 7.40 -1.21 13.54
C ASP A 20 7.58 0.27 13.87
N ASP A 21 6.79 1.15 13.27
CA ASP A 21 6.89 2.58 13.54
C ASP A 21 6.34 2.92 14.92
N GLU A 22 7.23 3.34 15.82
CA GLU A 22 6.89 3.66 17.20
C GLU A 22 5.84 4.78 17.32
N ARG A 23 5.79 5.69 16.35
CA ARG A 23 4.82 6.79 16.34
C ARG A 23 3.39 6.30 16.10
N LEU A 24 3.23 5.13 15.46
CA LEU A 24 1.94 4.54 15.13
C LEU A 24 1.44 3.54 16.18
N LYS A 25 2.30 3.11 17.08
CA LYS A 25 2.06 2.00 18.00
C LYS A 25 0.79 2.11 18.85
N ASP A 26 0.49 3.30 19.30
CA ASP A 26 -0.70 3.58 20.13
C ASP A 26 -1.82 4.28 19.35
N LYS A 27 -1.67 4.42 18.04
CA LYS A 27 -2.63 5.09 17.17
C LYS A 27 -3.37 4.16 16.23
N ILE A 28 -2.72 3.09 15.79
CA ILE A 28 -3.34 2.07 14.94
C ILE A 28 -3.17 0.68 15.53
N SER A 29 -4.10 -0.19 15.21
CA SER A 29 -4.01 -1.62 15.47
C SER A 29 -4.11 -2.33 14.12
N ILE A 30 -3.06 -3.01 13.70
CA ILE A 30 -3.07 -3.81 12.47
C ILE A 30 -3.76 -5.12 12.77
N GLU A 31 -5.03 -5.21 12.36
CA GLU A 31 -5.87 -6.37 12.68
C GLU A 31 -5.69 -7.52 11.70
N LEU A 32 -5.25 -7.22 10.48
CA LEU A 32 -5.18 -8.22 9.43
C LEU A 32 -4.17 -7.84 8.36
N LEU A 33 -3.37 -8.82 7.94
CA LEU A 33 -2.63 -8.77 6.67
C LEU A 33 -3.42 -9.62 5.67
N VAL A 34 -3.72 -9.06 4.51
CA VAL A 34 -4.30 -9.78 3.37
C VAL A 34 -3.20 -10.00 2.34
N CYS A 35 -2.94 -11.26 1.98
CA CYS A 35 -1.88 -11.61 1.04
C CYS A 35 -2.37 -12.62 0.01
N ASP A 36 -2.14 -12.33 -1.27
CA ASP A 36 -2.58 -13.15 -2.41
C ASP A 36 -1.51 -14.13 -2.92
N LYS A 37 -0.41 -14.28 -2.19
CA LYS A 37 0.70 -15.18 -2.55
C LYS A 37 1.08 -16.05 -1.36
N LYS A 38 0.90 -17.36 -1.51
CA LYS A 38 1.12 -18.33 -0.41
C LYS A 38 2.55 -18.34 0.15
N ASN A 39 3.54 -17.96 -0.67
CA ASN A 39 4.95 -18.02 -0.28
C ASN A 39 5.59 -16.64 -0.10
N ALA A 40 4.78 -15.58 0.02
CA ALA A 40 5.32 -14.23 0.16
C ALA A 40 6.00 -14.03 1.52
N ALA A 41 7.15 -13.36 1.50
CA ALA A 41 7.94 -13.10 2.72
C ALA A 41 7.18 -12.27 3.76
N VAL A 42 6.22 -11.44 3.32
CA VAL A 42 5.40 -10.62 4.22
C VAL A 42 4.63 -11.45 5.23
N ILE A 43 4.27 -12.69 4.89
CA ILE A 43 3.49 -13.59 5.77
C ILE A 43 4.27 -13.87 7.06
N LYS A 44 5.55 -14.23 6.94
CA LYS A 44 6.41 -14.46 8.11
C LYS A 44 6.54 -13.19 8.96
N LYS A 45 6.69 -12.05 8.31
CA LYS A 45 6.80 -10.76 9.01
C LYS A 45 5.55 -10.47 9.86
N ALA A 46 4.38 -10.80 9.34
CA ALA A 46 3.12 -10.65 10.08
C ALA A 46 3.05 -11.64 11.25
N HIS A 47 3.41 -12.91 11.04
CA HIS A 47 3.44 -13.90 12.10
C HIS A 47 4.40 -13.51 13.22
N ASP A 48 5.58 -13.02 12.89
CA ASP A 48 6.59 -12.58 13.87
C ASP A 48 6.07 -11.43 14.76
N ARG A 49 5.06 -10.71 14.29
CA ARG A 49 4.45 -9.57 15.00
C ARG A 49 3.06 -9.90 15.57
N ASN A 50 2.68 -11.17 15.56
CA ASN A 50 1.38 -11.65 16.05
C ASN A 50 0.19 -10.98 15.35
N ILE A 51 0.35 -10.67 14.07
CA ILE A 51 -0.70 -10.10 13.22
C ILE A 51 -1.37 -11.23 12.45
N LYS A 52 -2.70 -11.27 12.49
CA LYS A 52 -3.49 -12.27 11.77
C LYS A 52 -3.28 -12.11 10.26
N VAL A 53 -3.26 -13.22 9.53
CA VAL A 53 -3.06 -13.23 8.10
C VAL A 53 -4.21 -13.96 7.41
N PHE A 54 -4.74 -13.36 6.36
CA PHE A 54 -5.59 -14.05 5.41
C PHE A 54 -4.80 -14.26 4.12
N ILE A 55 -4.48 -15.51 3.83
CA ILE A 55 -3.74 -15.90 2.62
C ILE A 55 -4.74 -16.52 1.66
N PHE A 56 -4.73 -16.07 0.40
CA PHE A 56 -5.57 -16.66 -0.63
C PHE A 56 -4.81 -16.78 -1.96
N SER A 57 -5.32 -17.63 -2.84
CA SER A 57 -4.88 -17.71 -4.23
C SER A 57 -6.09 -17.42 -5.09
N ALA A 58 -5.98 -16.45 -5.99
CA ALA A 58 -7.10 -16.04 -6.85
C ALA A 58 -7.67 -17.19 -7.67
N LYS A 59 -6.79 -18.12 -8.09
CA LYS A 59 -7.18 -19.30 -8.87
C LYS A 59 -8.07 -20.30 -8.13
N ASP A 60 -8.12 -20.20 -6.79
CA ASP A 60 -8.96 -21.06 -5.96
C ASP A 60 -10.41 -20.54 -5.87
N PHE A 61 -10.71 -19.43 -6.51
CA PHE A 61 -12.03 -18.79 -6.51
C PHE A 61 -12.59 -18.72 -7.93
N GLU A 62 -13.91 -18.74 -8.03
CA GLU A 62 -14.61 -18.68 -9.33
C GLU A 62 -14.44 -17.33 -10.03
N SER A 63 -14.27 -16.25 -9.24
CA SER A 63 -14.17 -14.90 -9.77
C SER A 63 -13.44 -13.98 -8.80
N LYS A 64 -13.09 -12.80 -9.29
CA LYS A 64 -12.54 -11.72 -8.47
C LYS A 64 -13.53 -11.32 -7.37
N GLU A 65 -14.80 -11.17 -7.72
CA GLU A 65 -15.84 -10.83 -6.75
C GLU A 65 -15.95 -11.88 -5.65
N ALA A 66 -15.75 -13.16 -5.97
CA ALA A 66 -15.80 -14.24 -4.99
C ALA A 66 -14.73 -14.06 -3.90
N TYR A 67 -13.46 -13.83 -4.27
CA TYR A 67 -12.43 -13.65 -3.26
C TYR A 67 -12.54 -12.28 -2.57
N GLU A 68 -12.94 -11.25 -3.28
CA GLU A 68 -13.14 -9.93 -2.66
C GLU A 68 -14.31 -9.92 -1.67
N SER A 69 -15.33 -10.71 -1.90
CA SER A 69 -16.44 -10.88 -0.95
C SER A 69 -15.94 -11.47 0.38
N VAL A 70 -15.05 -12.45 0.33
CA VAL A 70 -14.45 -13.03 1.52
C VAL A 70 -13.57 -12.00 2.25
N ILE A 71 -12.76 -11.25 1.49
CA ILE A 71 -11.93 -10.18 2.07
C ILE A 71 -12.81 -9.13 2.74
N PHE A 72 -13.89 -8.70 2.08
CA PHE A 72 -14.80 -7.68 2.61
C PHE A 72 -15.36 -8.08 3.98
N GLU A 73 -15.81 -9.32 4.13
CA GLU A 73 -16.35 -9.79 5.41
C GLU A 73 -15.31 -9.70 6.54
N LYS A 74 -14.04 -9.82 6.21
CA LYS A 74 -12.95 -9.75 7.19
C LYS A 74 -12.55 -8.32 7.55
N VAL A 75 -12.78 -7.36 6.67
CA VAL A 75 -12.30 -5.97 6.84
C VAL A 75 -13.41 -4.93 7.02
N LYS A 76 -14.67 -5.32 6.88
CA LYS A 76 -15.81 -4.38 6.88
C LYS A 76 -15.89 -3.47 8.10
N ASP A 77 -15.44 -3.92 9.24
CA ASP A 77 -15.47 -3.15 10.48
C ASP A 77 -14.18 -2.38 10.76
N LEU A 78 -13.17 -2.50 9.89
CA LEU A 78 -11.90 -1.80 10.04
C LEU A 78 -12.01 -0.38 9.48
N ASP A 79 -11.23 0.52 10.05
CA ASP A 79 -11.28 1.96 9.70
C ASP A 79 -10.55 2.29 8.41
N TYR A 80 -9.44 1.60 8.12
CA TYR A 80 -8.60 1.85 6.95
C TYR A 80 -8.08 0.57 6.34
N ILE A 81 -7.85 0.62 5.03
CA ILE A 81 -7.06 -0.38 4.30
C ILE A 81 -5.87 0.34 3.67
N PHE A 82 -4.67 -0.17 3.91
CA PHE A 82 -3.45 0.34 3.29
C PHE A 82 -2.90 -0.72 2.34
N LEU A 83 -2.81 -0.37 1.05
CA LEU A 83 -2.19 -1.23 0.06
C LEU A 83 -0.68 -0.97 0.09
N ALA A 84 0.09 -2.01 0.35
CA ALA A 84 1.54 -1.94 0.51
C ALA A 84 2.21 -3.00 -0.39
N GLY A 85 2.23 -2.72 -1.69
CA GLY A 85 2.73 -3.68 -2.68
C GLY A 85 1.73 -4.79 -3.00
N TYR A 86 0.44 -4.49 -2.94
CA TYR A 86 -0.61 -5.42 -3.34
C TYR A 86 -0.73 -5.38 -4.86
N MET A 87 -0.53 -6.52 -5.52
CA MET A 87 -0.45 -6.61 -6.98
C MET A 87 -1.79 -6.73 -7.69
N ARG A 88 -2.89 -6.77 -6.96
CA ARG A 88 -4.23 -6.89 -7.54
C ARG A 88 -4.94 -5.55 -7.51
N ILE A 89 -5.71 -5.28 -8.56
CA ILE A 89 -6.54 -4.08 -8.65
C ILE A 89 -7.78 -4.30 -7.79
N ILE A 90 -8.10 -3.33 -6.95
CA ILE A 90 -9.34 -3.32 -6.18
C ILE A 90 -10.50 -3.02 -7.14
N SER A 91 -11.50 -3.89 -7.18
CA SER A 91 -12.60 -3.76 -8.12
C SER A 91 -13.65 -2.73 -7.68
N PRO A 92 -14.46 -2.20 -8.63
CA PRO A 92 -15.62 -1.38 -8.28
C PRO A 92 -16.58 -2.07 -7.31
N TYR A 93 -16.75 -3.40 -7.44
CA TYR A 93 -17.56 -4.21 -6.52
C TYR A 93 -17.11 -4.05 -5.06
N PHE A 94 -15.80 -4.15 -4.82
CA PHE A 94 -15.25 -3.98 -3.46
C PHE A 94 -15.42 -2.55 -2.96
N LEU A 95 -15.13 -1.57 -3.83
CA LEU A 95 -15.23 -0.15 -3.50
C LEU A 95 -16.66 0.27 -3.15
N GLU A 96 -17.66 -0.32 -3.78
CA GLU A 96 -19.06 -0.05 -3.45
C GLU A 96 -19.43 -0.56 -2.07
N LYS A 97 -18.81 -1.65 -1.62
CA LYS A 97 -19.08 -2.24 -0.31
C LYS A 97 -18.27 -1.60 0.81
N TYR A 98 -16.97 -1.41 0.57
CA TYR A 98 -16.08 -0.80 1.56
C TYR A 98 -16.02 0.71 1.33
N LYS A 99 -16.81 1.45 2.08
CA LYS A 99 -16.96 2.90 1.91
C LYS A 99 -15.95 3.74 2.67
N LYS A 100 -15.06 3.10 3.41
CA LYS A 100 -14.02 3.79 4.18
C LYS A 100 -12.77 3.99 3.35
N THR A 101 -11.75 4.59 3.94
CA THR A 101 -10.53 4.99 3.22
C THR A 101 -9.65 3.81 2.85
N ILE A 102 -9.25 3.76 1.59
CA ILE A 102 -8.21 2.86 1.09
C ILE A 102 -7.11 3.74 0.51
N LEU A 103 -5.88 3.55 0.99
CA LEU A 103 -4.69 4.23 0.45
C LEU A 103 -3.85 3.25 -0.35
N ASN A 104 -3.19 3.77 -1.38
CA ASN A 104 -2.19 3.04 -2.15
C ASN A 104 -0.91 3.85 -2.26
N LEU A 105 0.20 3.14 -2.29
CA LEU A 105 1.52 3.68 -2.56
C LEU A 105 1.93 3.25 -3.97
N HIS A 106 2.13 4.21 -4.88
CA HIS A 106 2.53 3.95 -6.25
C HIS A 106 3.92 4.53 -6.54
N PRO A 107 4.84 3.73 -7.12
CA PRO A 107 6.23 4.16 -7.30
C PRO A 107 6.43 5.02 -8.54
N SER A 108 5.68 6.09 -8.67
CA SER A 108 5.88 7.14 -9.68
C SER A 108 5.33 8.46 -9.19
N LEU A 109 5.69 9.54 -9.87
CA LEU A 109 5.11 10.87 -9.67
C LEU A 109 3.82 10.97 -10.50
N LEU A 110 2.71 10.45 -9.95
CA LEU A 110 1.42 10.47 -10.64
C LEU A 110 1.04 11.88 -11.08
N PRO A 111 0.43 12.06 -12.25
CA PRO A 111 -0.19 11.03 -13.11
C PRO A 111 0.75 10.32 -14.08
N LYS A 112 2.05 10.55 -14.01
CA LYS A 112 3.02 9.87 -14.87
C LYS A 112 3.17 8.40 -14.48
N PHE A 113 3.33 7.54 -15.46
CA PHE A 113 3.67 6.12 -15.29
C PHE A 113 2.70 5.37 -14.39
N LYS A 114 1.41 5.46 -14.67
CA LYS A 114 0.40 4.62 -14.03
C LYS A 114 0.62 3.16 -14.40
N GLY A 115 0.20 2.27 -13.52
CA GLY A 115 0.23 0.84 -13.79
C GLY A 115 1.58 0.19 -13.47
N LYS A 116 1.86 -0.90 -14.19
CA LYS A 116 2.96 -1.81 -13.91
C LYS A 116 4.32 -1.26 -14.34
N ASP A 117 5.38 -1.70 -13.65
CA ASP A 117 6.78 -1.39 -13.98
C ASP A 117 7.08 0.13 -14.05
N ALA A 118 6.45 0.90 -13.17
CA ALA A 118 6.54 2.36 -13.17
C ALA A 118 7.98 2.88 -13.00
N ILE A 119 8.78 2.27 -12.15
CA ILE A 119 10.18 2.69 -11.92
C ILE A 119 10.99 2.51 -13.19
N GLU A 120 10.88 1.33 -13.82
CA GLU A 120 11.60 1.03 -15.07
C GLU A 120 11.16 1.96 -16.19
N GLN A 121 9.86 2.23 -16.31
CA GLN A 121 9.34 3.14 -17.32
C GLN A 121 9.89 4.55 -17.15
N ALA A 122 9.91 5.07 -15.93
CA ALA A 122 10.44 6.40 -15.65
C ALA A 122 11.94 6.49 -15.94
N PHE A 123 12.69 5.49 -15.50
CA PHE A 123 14.13 5.43 -15.75
C PHE A 123 14.45 5.34 -17.25
N ASN A 124 13.77 4.47 -17.98
CA ASN A 124 13.97 4.28 -19.42
C ASN A 124 13.51 5.50 -20.25
N ALA A 125 12.55 6.26 -19.73
CA ALA A 125 12.10 7.50 -20.37
C ALA A 125 13.09 8.67 -20.17
N GLY A 126 14.15 8.45 -19.37
CA GLY A 126 15.14 9.49 -19.10
C GLY A 126 14.64 10.57 -18.17
N GLU A 127 13.67 10.28 -17.31
CA GLU A 127 13.17 11.24 -16.33
C GLU A 127 14.30 11.69 -15.40
N LYS A 128 14.42 12.99 -15.21
CA LYS A 128 15.45 13.57 -14.34
C LYS A 128 15.05 13.50 -12.88
N GLU A 129 13.76 13.41 -12.61
CA GLU A 129 13.19 13.33 -11.30
C GLU A 129 12.27 12.10 -11.23
N ILE A 130 12.50 11.23 -10.26
CA ILE A 130 11.72 10.01 -10.04
C ILE A 130 11.24 10.01 -8.60
N GLY A 131 10.04 9.52 -8.37
CA GLY A 131 9.49 9.54 -7.03
C GLY A 131 8.33 8.58 -6.84
N ILE A 132 7.58 8.87 -5.79
CA ILE A 132 6.47 8.06 -5.32
C ILE A 132 5.26 8.95 -5.05
N SER A 133 4.09 8.33 -5.10
CA SER A 133 2.82 8.99 -4.77
C SER A 133 2.02 8.12 -3.83
N ILE A 134 1.37 8.75 -2.87
CA ILE A 134 0.35 8.10 -2.04
C ILE A 134 -0.98 8.73 -2.41
N HIS A 135 -1.96 7.89 -2.70
CA HIS A 135 -3.26 8.35 -3.19
C HIS A 135 -4.41 7.53 -2.60
N TYR A 136 -5.59 8.13 -2.59
CA TYR A 136 -6.82 7.40 -2.31
C TYR A 136 -7.12 6.48 -3.49
N VAL A 137 -7.64 5.30 -3.18
CA VAL A 137 -8.03 4.33 -4.21
C VAL A 137 -9.48 4.60 -4.62
N ASN A 138 -9.70 4.73 -5.92
CA ASN A 138 -11.00 4.82 -6.55
C ASN A 138 -11.09 3.83 -7.72
N GLU A 139 -12.14 3.93 -8.54
CA GLU A 139 -12.35 3.00 -9.66
C GLU A 139 -11.31 3.11 -10.78
N GLU A 140 -10.62 4.24 -10.86
CA GLU A 140 -9.58 4.46 -11.88
C GLU A 140 -8.24 3.95 -11.37
N LEU A 141 -7.58 3.11 -12.17
CA LEU A 141 -6.25 2.59 -11.83
C LEU A 141 -5.26 3.76 -11.61
N ASP A 142 -4.68 3.82 -10.42
CA ASP A 142 -3.74 4.88 -10.00
C ASP A 142 -4.27 6.29 -10.27
N GLY A 143 -5.59 6.46 -10.28
CA GLY A 143 -6.25 7.71 -10.64
C GLY A 143 -6.92 8.45 -9.51
N GLY A 144 -6.91 7.90 -8.30
CA GLY A 144 -7.47 8.57 -7.13
C GLY A 144 -6.66 9.80 -6.70
N GLU A 145 -7.27 10.64 -5.86
CA GLU A 145 -6.62 11.86 -5.37
C GLU A 145 -5.28 11.56 -4.72
N VAL A 146 -4.22 12.23 -5.22
CA VAL A 146 -2.87 12.14 -4.65
C VAL A 146 -2.80 13.04 -3.41
N ILE A 147 -2.39 12.47 -2.29
CA ILE A 147 -2.31 13.19 -1.01
C ILE A 147 -0.87 13.48 -0.58
N ALA A 148 0.11 12.79 -1.13
CA ALA A 148 1.52 13.06 -0.86
C ALA A 148 2.40 12.52 -1.98
N GLN A 149 3.51 13.21 -2.22
CA GLN A 149 4.55 12.78 -3.16
C GLN A 149 5.92 13.12 -2.60
N ARG A 150 6.89 12.30 -2.94
CA ARG A 150 8.32 12.56 -2.69
C ARG A 150 9.12 12.13 -3.89
N SER A 151 10.23 12.80 -4.15
CA SER A 151 11.06 12.52 -5.31
C SER A 151 12.54 12.74 -5.00
N PHE A 152 13.38 12.28 -5.92
CA PHE A 152 14.82 12.55 -5.92
C PHE A 152 15.27 12.82 -7.35
N GLU A 153 16.40 13.51 -7.49
CA GLU A 153 17.02 13.72 -8.79
C GLU A 153 17.86 12.51 -9.18
N VAL A 154 17.68 12.03 -10.41
CA VAL A 154 18.47 10.92 -10.95
C VAL A 154 19.86 11.42 -11.26
N ALA A 155 20.88 10.77 -10.69
CA ALA A 155 22.27 11.11 -10.95
C ALA A 155 22.76 10.46 -12.24
N GLY A 156 23.78 11.06 -12.89
CA GLY A 156 24.31 10.56 -14.15
C GLY A 156 24.88 9.14 -14.07
N ASN A 157 25.29 8.70 -12.87
CA ASN A 157 25.81 7.36 -12.63
C ASN A 157 24.77 6.39 -12.05
N ASP A 158 23.52 6.81 -11.94
CA ASP A 158 22.45 5.92 -11.45
C ASP A 158 22.14 4.81 -12.46
N THR A 159 21.88 3.63 -11.93
CA THR A 159 21.39 2.47 -12.66
C THR A 159 19.95 2.20 -12.23
N ILE A 160 19.27 1.28 -12.92
CA ILE A 160 17.92 0.88 -12.51
C ILE A 160 17.92 0.33 -11.07
N GLU A 161 18.98 -0.37 -10.68
CA GLU A 161 19.12 -0.93 -9.32
C GLU A 161 19.25 0.18 -8.27
N THR A 162 20.10 1.18 -8.51
CA THR A 162 20.29 2.29 -7.56
C THR A 162 19.05 3.18 -7.47
N VAL A 163 18.37 3.41 -8.59
CA VAL A 163 17.10 4.15 -8.63
C VAL A 163 16.03 3.41 -7.82
N THR A 164 15.91 2.10 -8.03
CA THR A 164 14.96 1.26 -7.30
C THR A 164 15.20 1.32 -5.78
N GLU A 165 16.45 1.25 -5.35
CA GLU A 165 16.81 1.39 -3.92
C GLU A 165 16.39 2.75 -3.36
N LYS A 166 16.64 3.82 -4.11
CA LYS A 166 16.24 5.19 -3.71
C LYS A 166 14.74 5.32 -3.59
N VAL A 167 13.99 4.73 -4.52
CA VAL A 167 12.53 4.71 -4.48
C VAL A 167 12.05 4.00 -3.21
N HIS A 168 12.57 2.81 -2.90
CA HIS A 168 12.18 2.07 -1.71
C HIS A 168 12.48 2.83 -0.41
N LYS A 169 13.59 3.54 -0.34
CA LYS A 169 13.91 4.40 0.83
C LYS A 169 12.88 5.51 1.01
N LEU A 170 12.44 6.13 -0.08
CA LEU A 170 11.38 7.13 -0.04
C LEU A 170 10.06 6.53 0.46
N GLU A 171 9.69 5.35 -0.05
CA GLU A 171 8.49 4.64 0.35
C GLU A 171 8.47 4.36 1.84
N HIS A 172 9.56 3.79 2.35
CA HIS A 172 9.69 3.40 3.76
C HIS A 172 9.58 4.59 4.71
N LYS A 173 9.95 5.77 4.25
CA LYS A 173 9.88 7.00 5.04
C LYS A 173 8.52 7.67 4.90
N LEU A 174 8.03 7.83 3.68
CA LEU A 174 6.82 8.60 3.42
C LEU A 174 5.54 7.90 3.86
N TYR A 175 5.42 6.59 3.62
CA TYR A 175 4.16 5.90 3.90
C TYR A 175 3.78 5.95 5.38
N PRO A 176 4.67 5.61 6.32
CA PRO A 176 4.35 5.77 7.73
C PRO A 176 4.02 7.22 8.15
N GLU A 177 4.73 8.21 7.58
CA GLU A 177 4.45 9.63 7.85
C GLU A 177 3.04 10.03 7.43
N VAL A 178 2.61 9.61 6.26
CA VAL A 178 1.27 9.94 5.72
C VAL A 178 0.19 9.26 6.55
N ILE A 179 0.40 7.99 6.90
CA ILE A 179 -0.54 7.25 7.76
C ILE A 179 -0.66 7.95 9.11
N LEU A 180 0.47 8.35 9.71
CA LEU A 180 0.48 9.05 10.98
C LEU A 180 -0.35 10.33 10.92
N LYS A 181 -0.12 11.15 9.90
CA LYS A 181 -0.87 12.39 9.70
C LYS A 181 -2.37 12.14 9.54
N LEU A 182 -2.73 11.17 8.70
CA LEU A 182 -4.13 10.80 8.46
C LEU A 182 -4.83 10.38 9.75
N VAL A 183 -4.18 9.52 10.51
CA VAL A 183 -4.75 8.96 11.74
C VAL A 183 -4.84 10.03 12.83
N GLU A 184 -3.83 10.87 13.00
CA GLU A 184 -3.84 11.96 13.96
C GLU A 184 -4.97 12.94 13.67
N GLU A 185 -5.16 13.33 12.42
CA GLU A 185 -6.26 14.22 12.01
C GLU A 185 -7.63 13.59 12.31
N ALA A 186 -7.77 12.29 12.07
CA ALA A 186 -9.02 11.57 12.37
C ALA A 186 -9.29 11.49 13.88
N LEU A 187 -8.26 11.23 14.68
CA LEU A 187 -8.39 11.16 16.14
C LEU A 187 -8.74 12.53 16.75
N LEU A 188 -8.22 13.63 16.20
CA LEU A 188 -8.55 14.98 16.63
C LEU A 188 -10.02 15.32 16.39
N LYS A 189 -10.61 14.83 15.31
CA LYS A 189 -12.02 15.06 14.98
C LYS A 189 -12.99 14.30 15.89
N GLU A 190 -12.52 13.27 16.59
CA GLU A 190 -13.34 12.51 17.56
C GLU A 190 -13.47 13.21 18.92
N HIS A 191 -12.71 14.25 19.14
CA HIS A 191 -12.70 15.08 20.35
C HIS A 191 -13.12 16.51 20.00
#